data_d7c2d67e2614692cd00fce2cf6526842
#
_entry.id   d7c2d67e2614692cd00fce2cf6526842
#
_cell.length_a   1.000
_cell.length_b   1.000
_cell.length_c   1.000
_cell.angle_alpha   90.00
_cell.angle_beta   90.00
_cell.angle_gamma   90.00
#
_symmetry.space_group_name_H-M   'P 1'
#
loop_
_entity.id
_entity.type
_entity.pdbx_description
1 polymer ?
#
loop_
_entity_poly.entity_id
_entity_poly.type
_entity_poly.pdbx_seq_one_letter_code
_entity_poly.pdbx_strand_id
1 'polypeptide(L)'
;MSDRQITKEDVTYYSDGLKIAAHLYRPAGMKESDPARPAVLCLTGYSGRKNVATVDLPKHLAREGFVALAPDYRGYGESEGVRGRHRPLEQVQDSYDGITYLSTVAGVDPERIGIYGTSFGGGVAVWVAAFDPRVKAVVSSAGVHDGERWLKLVRAPNDWFKFRDRVREEAKRRVLTGDRTMIYRYDIYPNDPEIVEKPIMTKSEHGADDVFDVDMASVDACFRFKADWVVDRIAPRPVLFFVAEYDIMVPPDEVIETFKKCGEPKKLIELRGARHNHIYEFSDSEHFKTVATETAAWFRTYL
;
A
#
# COMPACT_ATOMS: atom_id res chain seq x y z
N MET A 1 8.20 -15.40 16.64
CA MET A 1 7.56 -14.06 16.71
C MET A 1 7.40 -13.67 18.16
N SER A 2 7.58 -12.38 18.50
CA SER A 2 7.42 -11.88 19.87
C SER A 2 5.97 -12.10 20.36
N ASP A 3 5.82 -12.67 21.57
CA ASP A 3 4.51 -12.94 22.20
C ASP A 3 3.93 -11.68 22.91
N ARG A 4 4.46 -10.50 22.57
CA ARG A 4 3.99 -9.24 23.16
C ARG A 4 2.56 -8.97 22.76
N GLN A 5 1.72 -8.68 23.76
CA GLN A 5 0.35 -8.25 23.54
C GLN A 5 0.32 -6.89 22.86
N ILE A 6 -0.71 -6.65 22.07
CA ILE A 6 -0.97 -5.40 21.37
C ILE A 6 -2.39 -4.91 21.67
N THR A 7 -2.61 -3.62 21.49
CA THR A 7 -3.96 -3.03 21.45
C THR A 7 -4.27 -2.58 20.03
N LYS A 8 -5.54 -2.68 19.66
CA LYS A 8 -6.09 -2.14 18.40
C LYS A 8 -7.18 -1.14 18.78
N GLU A 9 -7.14 0.01 18.13
CA GLU A 9 -8.13 1.08 18.28
C GLU A 9 -8.64 1.47 16.89
N ASP A 10 -9.95 1.61 16.73
CA ASP A 10 -10.55 2.17 15.53
C ASP A 10 -10.51 3.70 15.65
N VAL A 11 -9.82 4.34 14.73
CA VAL A 11 -9.60 5.78 14.73
C VAL A 11 -10.05 6.41 13.42
N THR A 12 -10.25 7.72 13.44
CA THR A 12 -10.62 8.48 12.24
C THR A 12 -9.79 9.75 12.18
N TYR A 13 -9.32 10.09 10.98
CA TYR A 13 -8.77 11.41 10.67
C TYR A 13 -9.44 11.97 9.42
N TYR A 14 -9.20 13.24 9.11
CA TYR A 14 -9.79 13.90 7.95
C TYR A 14 -8.74 14.10 6.85
N SER A 15 -9.14 13.86 5.59
CA SER A 15 -8.37 14.19 4.40
C SER A 15 -9.29 14.86 3.39
N ASP A 16 -8.98 16.10 2.98
CA ASP A 16 -9.84 16.93 2.13
C ASP A 16 -11.31 17.01 2.62
N GLY A 17 -11.52 17.01 3.95
CA GLY A 17 -12.84 17.03 4.56
C GLY A 17 -13.59 15.69 4.61
N LEU A 18 -13.02 14.61 4.02
CA LEU A 18 -13.55 13.25 4.11
C LEU A 18 -13.02 12.55 5.36
N LYS A 19 -13.86 11.76 6.02
CA LYS A 19 -13.44 10.89 7.11
C LYS A 19 -12.69 9.68 6.55
N ILE A 20 -11.48 9.48 7.04
CA ILE A 20 -10.63 8.33 6.73
C ILE A 20 -10.61 7.43 7.96
N ALA A 21 -11.16 6.24 7.83
CA ALA A 21 -11.17 5.22 8.88
C ALA A 21 -9.84 4.49 8.91
N ALA A 22 -9.28 4.26 10.10
CA ALA A 22 -8.01 3.58 10.26
C ALA A 22 -8.00 2.69 11.50
N HIS A 23 -7.14 1.67 11.51
CA HIS A 23 -6.76 0.94 12.70
C HIS A 23 -5.44 1.48 13.24
N LEU A 24 -5.42 1.83 14.53
CA LEU A 24 -4.21 2.19 15.24
C LEU A 24 -3.80 1.02 16.15
N TYR A 25 -2.63 0.45 15.88
CA TYR A 25 -2.06 -0.63 16.68
C TYR A 25 -0.94 -0.09 17.56
N ARG A 26 -0.91 -0.52 18.83
CA ARG A 26 0.09 -0.12 19.81
C ARG A 26 0.60 -1.33 20.60
N PRO A 27 1.84 -1.32 21.12
CA PRO A 27 2.24 -2.24 22.17
C PRO A 27 1.30 -2.12 23.37
N ALA A 28 0.84 -3.25 23.90
CA ALA A 28 -0.01 -3.22 25.08
C ALA A 28 0.74 -2.67 26.31
N GLY A 29 -0.02 -1.99 27.19
CA GLY A 29 0.54 -1.43 28.41
C GLY A 29 1.37 -0.15 28.23
N MET A 30 1.37 0.45 27.03
CA MET A 30 1.94 1.79 26.80
C MET A 30 1.28 2.83 27.72
N LYS A 31 2.10 3.60 28.45
CA LYS A 31 1.67 4.71 29.30
C LYS A 31 2.11 6.03 28.72
N GLU A 32 1.41 7.11 29.02
CA GLU A 32 1.82 8.46 28.60
C GLU A 32 3.18 8.87 29.15
N SER A 33 3.60 8.29 30.28
CA SER A 33 4.92 8.52 30.88
C SER A 33 6.06 7.78 30.18
N ASP A 34 5.76 6.83 29.30
CA ASP A 34 6.79 6.08 28.57
C ASP A 34 7.47 6.99 27.53
N PRO A 35 8.73 6.70 27.16
CA PRO A 35 9.38 7.38 26.05
C PRO A 35 8.57 7.25 24.78
N ALA A 36 8.43 8.35 24.03
CA ALA A 36 7.73 8.35 22.75
C ALA A 36 8.36 7.32 21.77
N ARG A 37 7.51 6.66 21.01
CA ARG A 37 7.88 5.54 20.15
C ARG A 37 7.88 5.93 18.67
N PRO A 38 8.72 5.27 17.87
CA PRO A 38 8.62 5.41 16.43
C PRO A 38 7.27 4.89 15.93
N ALA A 39 6.77 5.50 14.85
CA ALA A 39 5.50 5.10 14.25
C ALA A 39 5.66 4.76 12.76
N VAL A 40 4.75 3.92 12.26
CA VAL A 40 4.74 3.51 10.86
C VAL A 40 3.33 3.65 10.28
N LEU A 41 3.21 4.39 9.17
CA LEU A 41 2.01 4.39 8.33
C LEU A 41 2.06 3.19 7.40
N CYS A 42 1.05 2.30 7.48
CA CYS A 42 0.98 1.06 6.72
C CYS A 42 -0.09 1.15 5.64
N LEU A 43 0.33 1.20 4.38
CA LEU A 43 -0.52 1.43 3.22
C LEU A 43 -0.86 0.13 2.50
N THR A 44 -2.15 -0.03 2.16
CA THR A 44 -2.67 -1.20 1.45
C THR A 44 -2.54 -1.05 -0.08
N GLY A 45 -2.70 -2.16 -0.81
CA GLY A 45 -2.65 -2.22 -2.26
C GLY A 45 -3.89 -1.68 -2.98
N TYR A 46 -3.99 -1.98 -4.27
CA TYR A 46 -5.10 -1.56 -5.14
C TYR A 46 -6.45 -2.05 -4.59
N SER A 47 -7.38 -1.14 -4.34
CA SER A 47 -8.68 -1.42 -3.71
C SER A 47 -8.61 -2.18 -2.37
N GLY A 48 -7.45 -2.20 -1.72
CA GLY A 48 -7.25 -2.86 -0.45
C GLY A 48 -7.92 -2.11 0.71
N ARG A 49 -8.11 -2.84 1.83
CA ARG A 49 -8.74 -2.34 3.05
C ARG A 49 -7.89 -2.69 4.26
N LYS A 50 -8.00 -1.87 5.31
CA LYS A 50 -7.25 -2.01 6.57
C LYS A 50 -7.45 -3.35 7.30
N ASN A 51 -8.56 -4.04 7.04
CA ASN A 51 -8.94 -5.30 7.67
C ASN A 51 -8.76 -6.54 6.78
N VAL A 52 -8.12 -6.42 5.62
CA VAL A 52 -7.89 -7.53 4.70
C VAL A 52 -6.39 -7.78 4.55
N ALA A 53 -5.76 -7.40 3.45
CA ALA A 53 -4.42 -7.83 3.09
C ALA A 53 -3.28 -7.27 3.97
N THR A 54 -3.48 -6.12 4.63
CA THR A 54 -2.42 -5.44 5.39
C THR A 54 -2.54 -5.59 6.90
N VAL A 55 -3.49 -6.37 7.38
CA VAL A 55 -3.85 -6.41 8.81
C VAL A 55 -2.71 -6.94 9.69
N ASP A 56 -1.87 -7.79 9.19
CA ASP A 56 -0.93 -8.56 10.01
C ASP A 56 0.42 -7.88 10.16
N LEU A 57 0.87 -7.13 9.16
CA LEU A 57 2.11 -6.37 9.30
C LEU A 57 2.03 -5.26 10.36
N PRO A 58 0.98 -4.41 10.42
CA PRO A 58 0.82 -3.45 11.52
C PRO A 58 0.79 -4.11 12.91
N LYS A 59 0.15 -5.27 13.05
CA LYS A 59 0.17 -6.05 14.30
C LYS A 59 1.57 -6.52 14.64
N HIS A 60 2.32 -7.01 13.63
CA HIS A 60 3.71 -7.44 13.83
C HIS A 60 4.58 -6.25 14.29
N LEU A 61 4.48 -5.11 13.63
CA LEU A 61 5.21 -3.90 14.00
C LEU A 61 4.86 -3.44 15.43
N ALA A 62 3.60 -3.52 15.83
CA ALA A 62 3.19 -3.19 17.20
C ALA A 62 3.81 -4.15 18.22
N ARG A 63 3.90 -5.47 17.93
CA ARG A 63 4.63 -6.44 18.78
C ARG A 63 6.11 -6.11 18.88
N GLU A 64 6.69 -5.56 17.83
CA GLU A 64 8.10 -5.13 17.77
C GLU A 64 8.36 -3.75 18.41
N GLY A 65 7.30 -3.08 18.92
CA GLY A 65 7.43 -1.87 19.72
C GLY A 65 7.11 -0.58 18.99
N PHE A 66 6.64 -0.63 17.75
CA PHE A 66 6.20 0.52 16.98
C PHE A 66 4.73 0.86 17.24
N VAL A 67 4.33 2.11 16.99
CA VAL A 67 2.92 2.45 16.77
C VAL A 67 2.64 2.34 15.28
N ALA A 68 1.58 1.63 14.90
CA ALA A 68 1.28 1.43 13.47
C ALA A 68 -0.13 1.89 13.13
N LEU A 69 -0.27 2.71 12.08
CA LEU A 69 -1.55 3.19 11.54
C LEU A 69 -1.81 2.53 10.19
N ALA A 70 -2.97 1.90 10.06
CA ALA A 70 -3.41 1.26 8.81
C ALA A 70 -4.75 1.88 8.37
N PRO A 71 -4.78 2.82 7.41
CA PRO A 71 -6.01 3.44 6.93
C PRO A 71 -6.67 2.63 5.81
N ASP A 72 -7.99 2.79 5.69
CA ASP A 72 -8.70 2.61 4.43
C ASP A 72 -8.55 3.88 3.60
N TYR A 73 -8.15 3.79 2.34
CA TYR A 73 -8.18 4.94 1.46
C TYR A 73 -9.61 5.44 1.20
N ARG A 74 -9.76 6.73 0.87
CA ARG A 74 -11.06 7.29 0.46
C ARG A 74 -11.75 6.42 -0.60
N GLY A 75 -13.05 6.20 -0.43
CA GLY A 75 -13.87 5.38 -1.33
C GLY A 75 -13.74 3.87 -1.13
N TYR A 76 -12.99 3.40 -0.11
CA TYR A 76 -12.83 1.99 0.24
C TYR A 76 -13.09 1.75 1.73
N GLY A 77 -13.38 0.48 2.09
CA GLY A 77 -13.62 0.08 3.46
C GLY A 77 -14.66 0.95 4.16
N GLU A 78 -14.31 1.46 5.34
CA GLU A 78 -15.17 2.33 6.16
C GLU A 78 -14.88 3.82 5.95
N SER A 79 -13.95 4.19 5.07
CA SER A 79 -13.66 5.58 4.72
C SER A 79 -14.74 6.18 3.82
N GLU A 80 -14.99 7.47 4.00
CA GLU A 80 -15.85 8.26 3.12
C GLU A 80 -15.24 8.42 1.72
N GLY A 81 -16.01 8.94 0.79
CA GLY A 81 -15.60 9.20 -0.59
C GLY A 81 -16.39 8.39 -1.60
N VAL A 82 -16.06 8.57 -2.86
CA VAL A 82 -16.76 7.94 -3.98
C VAL A 82 -16.33 6.47 -4.09
N ARG A 83 -17.27 5.54 -3.87
CA ARG A 83 -16.99 4.09 -3.86
C ARG A 83 -16.40 3.60 -5.18
N GLY A 84 -15.36 2.78 -5.08
CA GLY A 84 -14.65 2.21 -6.23
C GLY A 84 -13.81 3.21 -7.03
N ARG A 85 -13.63 4.43 -6.54
CA ARG A 85 -12.79 5.44 -7.18
C ARG A 85 -11.36 5.33 -6.67
N HIS A 86 -10.49 4.77 -7.50
CA HIS A 86 -9.06 4.67 -7.21
C HIS A 86 -8.31 5.78 -7.95
N ARG A 87 -7.89 6.79 -7.23
CA ARG A 87 -7.07 7.89 -7.73
C ARG A 87 -5.76 7.93 -6.94
N PRO A 88 -4.62 7.56 -7.54
CA PRO A 88 -3.35 7.45 -6.81
C PRO A 88 -2.95 8.72 -6.05
N LEU A 89 -3.14 9.89 -6.64
CA LEU A 89 -2.80 11.16 -5.97
C LEU A 89 -3.77 11.54 -4.85
N GLU A 90 -5.01 11.07 -4.89
CA GLU A 90 -5.94 11.20 -3.75
C GLU A 90 -5.50 10.29 -2.58
N GLN A 91 -4.98 9.08 -2.88
CA GLN A 91 -4.41 8.20 -1.87
C GLN A 91 -3.10 8.73 -1.28
N VAL A 92 -2.31 9.42 -2.10
CA VAL A 92 -1.13 10.16 -1.62
C VAL A 92 -1.57 11.23 -0.61
N GLN A 93 -2.64 12.00 -0.90
CA GLN A 93 -3.16 13.00 0.03
C GLN A 93 -3.65 12.36 1.34
N ASP A 94 -4.42 11.27 1.27
CA ASP A 94 -4.85 10.51 2.46
C ASP A 94 -3.66 10.07 3.33
N SER A 95 -2.54 9.75 2.68
CA SER A 95 -1.32 9.31 3.36
C SER A 95 -0.56 10.47 4.00
N TYR A 96 -0.48 11.66 3.38
CA TYR A 96 0.08 12.86 4.01
C TYR A 96 -0.69 13.24 5.28
N ASP A 97 -2.01 13.18 5.21
CA ASP A 97 -2.88 13.48 6.34
C ASP A 97 -2.78 12.39 7.43
N GLY A 98 -2.59 11.12 7.02
CA GLY A 98 -2.28 10.01 7.92
C GLY A 98 -0.96 10.19 8.68
N ILE A 99 0.10 10.70 8.03
CA ILE A 99 1.37 11.07 8.69
C ILE A 99 1.15 12.23 9.66
N THR A 100 0.39 13.23 9.24
CA THR A 100 0.02 14.37 10.11
C THR A 100 -0.75 13.88 11.32
N TYR A 101 -1.73 12.99 11.15
CA TYR A 101 -2.47 12.38 12.25
C TYR A 101 -1.52 11.62 13.19
N LEU A 102 -0.64 10.76 12.66
CA LEU A 102 0.34 10.02 13.48
C LEU A 102 1.21 10.95 14.32
N SER A 103 1.61 12.09 13.81
CA SER A 103 2.45 13.06 14.54
C SER A 103 1.72 13.70 15.72
N THR A 104 0.39 13.60 15.80
CA THR A 104 -0.44 14.11 16.93
C THR A 104 -0.82 13.02 17.93
N VAL A 105 -0.53 11.76 17.63
CA VAL A 105 -0.92 10.63 18.47
C VAL A 105 -0.06 10.58 19.73
N ALA A 106 -0.70 10.60 20.91
CA ALA A 106 -0.01 10.53 22.19
C ALA A 106 0.93 9.30 22.27
N GLY A 107 2.17 9.54 22.68
CA GLY A 107 3.23 8.51 22.78
C GLY A 107 3.92 8.18 21.46
N VAL A 108 3.63 8.88 20.37
CA VAL A 108 4.38 8.82 19.10
C VAL A 108 5.45 9.91 19.08
N ASP A 109 6.64 9.56 18.62
CA ASP A 109 7.70 10.51 18.32
C ASP A 109 7.54 11.01 16.87
N PRO A 110 7.17 12.29 16.65
CA PRO A 110 6.92 12.82 15.31
C PRO A 110 8.18 12.89 14.45
N GLU A 111 9.37 12.82 15.05
CA GLU A 111 10.65 12.80 14.33
C GLU A 111 11.07 11.38 13.91
N ARG A 112 10.32 10.34 14.28
CA ARG A 112 10.61 8.95 13.97
C ARG A 112 9.41 8.26 13.32
N ILE A 113 9.00 8.78 12.15
CA ILE A 113 7.89 8.21 11.36
C ILE A 113 8.44 7.51 10.12
N GLY A 114 8.08 6.24 9.96
CA GLY A 114 8.32 5.44 8.76
C GLY A 114 7.05 5.24 7.95
N ILE A 115 7.21 4.76 6.71
CA ILE A 115 6.10 4.38 5.84
C ILE A 115 6.35 3.00 5.22
N TYR A 116 5.35 2.15 5.30
CA TYR A 116 5.29 0.87 4.61
C TYR A 116 4.16 0.88 3.60
N GLY A 117 4.41 0.37 2.40
CA GLY A 117 3.36 0.16 1.42
C GLY A 117 3.51 -1.19 0.73
N THR A 118 2.38 -1.85 0.47
CA THR A 118 2.34 -3.12 -0.24
C THR A 118 1.60 -2.98 -1.57
N SER A 119 2.05 -3.68 -2.63
CA SER A 119 1.42 -3.64 -3.94
C SER A 119 1.29 -2.19 -4.43
N PHE A 120 0.12 -1.73 -4.84
CA PHE A 120 -0.08 -0.34 -5.24
C PHE A 120 0.31 0.68 -4.14
N GLY A 121 0.07 0.33 -2.87
CA GLY A 121 0.50 1.14 -1.72
C GLY A 121 2.01 1.34 -1.62
N GLY A 122 2.80 0.43 -2.20
CA GLY A 122 4.26 0.58 -2.29
C GLY A 122 4.68 1.79 -3.13
N GLY A 123 4.00 2.02 -4.25
CA GLY A 123 4.20 3.22 -5.06
C GLY A 123 3.72 4.49 -4.35
N VAL A 124 2.58 4.42 -3.65
CA VAL A 124 2.09 5.54 -2.83
C VAL A 124 3.10 5.88 -1.74
N ALA A 125 3.67 4.88 -1.04
CA ALA A 125 4.68 5.10 -0.01
C ALA A 125 5.94 5.79 -0.56
N VAL A 126 6.42 5.37 -1.74
CA VAL A 126 7.55 6.00 -2.43
C VAL A 126 7.23 7.45 -2.80
N TRP A 127 6.04 7.71 -3.38
CA TRP A 127 5.64 9.07 -3.72
C TRP A 127 5.56 9.97 -2.50
N VAL A 128 4.88 9.53 -1.44
CA VAL A 128 4.75 10.30 -0.20
C VAL A 128 6.13 10.62 0.38
N ALA A 129 7.00 9.64 0.49
CA ALA A 129 8.33 9.84 1.04
C ALA A 129 9.20 10.80 0.19
N ALA A 130 9.01 10.83 -1.13
CA ALA A 130 9.76 11.74 -2.00
C ALA A 130 9.49 13.23 -1.72
N PHE A 131 8.31 13.55 -1.16
CA PHE A 131 7.89 14.93 -0.92
C PHE A 131 7.63 15.28 0.55
N ASP A 132 7.55 14.28 1.45
CA ASP A 132 7.36 14.52 2.89
C ASP A 132 8.63 14.15 3.68
N PRO A 133 9.39 15.15 4.15
CA PRO A 133 10.63 14.91 4.90
C PRO A 133 10.40 14.35 6.31
N ARG A 134 9.14 14.32 6.80
CA ARG A 134 8.79 13.67 8.07
C ARG A 134 8.93 12.15 7.99
N VAL A 135 8.83 11.57 6.79
CA VAL A 135 9.09 10.13 6.56
C VAL A 135 10.60 9.90 6.60
N LYS A 136 11.08 9.19 7.61
CA LYS A 136 12.52 8.94 7.83
C LYS A 136 13.01 7.63 7.19
N ALA A 137 12.15 6.65 7.03
CA ALA A 137 12.48 5.37 6.40
C ALA A 137 11.28 4.83 5.61
N VAL A 138 11.56 4.13 4.51
CA VAL A 138 10.54 3.62 3.57
C VAL A 138 10.70 2.13 3.37
N VAL A 139 9.57 1.42 3.30
CA VAL A 139 9.52 0.03 2.83
C VAL A 139 8.44 -0.11 1.77
N SER A 140 8.82 -0.61 0.60
CA SER A 140 7.90 -0.93 -0.51
C SER A 140 7.95 -2.42 -0.81
N SER A 141 6.85 -3.13 -0.57
CA SER A 141 6.73 -4.57 -0.77
C SER A 141 5.91 -4.88 -2.01
N ALA A 142 6.55 -5.50 -3.03
CA ALA A 142 5.96 -5.81 -4.34
C ALA A 142 5.20 -4.61 -4.93
N GLY A 143 5.86 -3.43 -4.93
CA GLY A 143 5.22 -2.13 -5.18
C GLY A 143 4.97 -1.83 -6.66
N VAL A 144 3.82 -1.20 -6.96
CA VAL A 144 3.54 -0.58 -8.26
C VAL A 144 4.03 0.86 -8.25
N HIS A 145 5.08 1.16 -8.96
CA HIS A 145 5.72 2.50 -8.96
C HIS A 145 5.48 3.28 -10.26
N ASP A 146 5.21 2.58 -11.38
CA ASP A 146 4.77 3.14 -12.65
C ASP A 146 3.51 2.39 -13.11
N GLY A 147 2.35 3.03 -12.98
CA GLY A 147 1.07 2.38 -13.27
C GLY A 147 0.88 2.01 -14.74
N GLU A 148 1.50 2.73 -15.70
CA GLU A 148 1.45 2.35 -17.11
C GLU A 148 2.35 1.15 -17.42
N ARG A 149 3.59 1.17 -16.91
CA ARG A 149 4.53 0.04 -17.05
C ARG A 149 3.94 -1.21 -16.42
N TRP A 150 3.41 -1.12 -15.19
CA TRP A 150 2.73 -2.20 -14.53
C TRP A 150 1.61 -2.81 -15.38
N LEU A 151 0.67 -1.98 -15.85
CA LEU A 151 -0.48 -2.45 -16.63
C LEU A 151 -0.07 -3.02 -18.01
N LYS A 152 1.07 -2.59 -18.54
CA LYS A 152 1.66 -3.16 -19.74
C LYS A 152 2.32 -4.51 -19.48
N LEU A 153 3.08 -4.64 -18.38
CA LEU A 153 3.78 -5.88 -18.02
C LEU A 153 2.84 -7.07 -17.75
N VAL A 154 1.67 -6.80 -17.21
CA VAL A 154 0.66 -7.85 -16.92
C VAL A 154 -0.18 -8.25 -18.14
N ARG A 155 0.18 -7.81 -19.35
CA ARG A 155 -0.58 -8.09 -20.59
C ARG A 155 0.30 -8.56 -21.72
N ALA A 156 -0.25 -9.44 -22.59
CA ALA A 156 0.34 -9.68 -23.88
C ALA A 156 0.34 -8.39 -24.74
N PRO A 157 1.31 -8.19 -25.66
CA PRO A 157 1.44 -6.93 -26.41
C PRO A 157 0.16 -6.49 -27.15
N ASN A 158 -0.53 -7.42 -27.82
CA ASN A 158 -1.78 -7.09 -28.54
C ASN A 158 -2.92 -6.70 -27.60
N ASP A 159 -2.99 -7.34 -26.41
CA ASP A 159 -4.03 -7.04 -25.43
C ASP A 159 -3.75 -5.72 -24.71
N TRP A 160 -2.48 -5.35 -24.57
CA TRP A 160 -2.10 -4.02 -24.08
C TRP A 160 -2.63 -2.92 -24.99
N PHE A 161 -2.47 -3.01 -26.30
CA PHE A 161 -2.96 -2.00 -27.23
C PHE A 161 -4.49 -1.87 -27.17
N LYS A 162 -5.21 -2.99 -27.20
CA LYS A 162 -6.69 -3.01 -27.05
C LYS A 162 -7.15 -2.39 -25.73
N PHE A 163 -6.48 -2.75 -24.63
CA PHE A 163 -6.81 -2.23 -23.31
C PHE A 163 -6.57 -0.73 -23.21
N ARG A 164 -5.44 -0.25 -23.69
CA ARG A 164 -5.12 1.19 -23.74
C ARG A 164 -6.13 1.96 -24.57
N ASP A 165 -6.51 1.45 -25.73
CA ASP A 165 -7.50 2.11 -26.60
C ASP A 165 -8.89 2.12 -25.95
N ARG A 166 -9.30 1.03 -25.27
CA ARG A 166 -10.52 1.00 -24.45
C ARG A 166 -10.51 2.08 -23.38
N VAL A 167 -9.40 2.26 -22.66
CA VAL A 167 -9.27 3.31 -21.64
C VAL A 167 -9.42 4.71 -22.25
N ARG A 168 -8.84 4.94 -23.43
CA ARG A 168 -8.94 6.22 -24.15
C ARG A 168 -10.37 6.53 -24.63
N GLU A 169 -11.05 5.55 -25.19
CA GLU A 169 -12.45 5.72 -25.62
C GLU A 169 -13.37 5.96 -24.42
N GLU A 170 -13.15 5.26 -23.32
CA GLU A 170 -13.89 5.48 -22.09
C GLU A 170 -13.63 6.89 -21.51
N ALA A 171 -12.41 7.39 -21.61
CA ALA A 171 -12.08 8.76 -21.19
C ALA A 171 -12.84 9.81 -22.03
N LYS A 172 -12.94 9.60 -23.35
CA LYS A 172 -13.75 10.46 -24.23
C LYS A 172 -15.23 10.43 -23.85
N ARG A 173 -15.79 9.23 -23.68
CA ARG A 173 -17.19 9.05 -23.28
C ARG A 173 -17.47 9.78 -21.97
N ARG A 174 -16.68 9.55 -20.96
CA ARG A 174 -16.83 10.16 -19.64
C ARG A 174 -16.82 11.69 -19.68
N VAL A 175 -15.95 12.29 -20.48
CA VAL A 175 -15.87 13.75 -20.60
C VAL A 175 -17.12 14.32 -21.28
N LEU A 176 -17.71 13.58 -22.22
CA LEU A 176 -18.89 14.04 -22.96
C LEU A 176 -20.22 13.80 -22.22
N THR A 177 -20.30 12.74 -21.42
CA THR A 177 -21.57 12.33 -20.80
C THR A 177 -21.62 12.54 -19.28
N GLY A 178 -20.47 12.64 -18.62
CA GLY A 178 -20.36 12.63 -17.16
C GLY A 178 -20.52 11.26 -16.51
N ASP A 179 -20.83 10.21 -17.30
CA ASP A 179 -21.07 8.87 -16.76
C ASP A 179 -19.79 8.19 -16.26
N ARG A 180 -19.97 7.28 -15.30
CA ARG A 180 -18.91 6.40 -14.82
C ARG A 180 -19.14 5.00 -15.37
N THR A 181 -18.09 4.37 -15.87
CA THR A 181 -18.08 2.94 -16.21
C THR A 181 -17.35 2.16 -15.12
N MET A 182 -18.06 1.24 -14.49
CA MET A 182 -17.47 0.34 -13.52
C MET A 182 -16.89 -0.87 -14.26
N ILE A 183 -15.73 -1.33 -13.80
CA ILE A 183 -15.02 -2.50 -14.32
C ILE A 183 -14.59 -3.40 -13.16
N TYR A 184 -14.71 -4.69 -13.32
CA TYR A 184 -14.23 -5.64 -12.33
C TYR A 184 -12.71 -5.54 -12.19
N ARG A 185 -12.19 -5.46 -10.97
CA ARG A 185 -10.76 -5.16 -10.73
C ARG A 185 -9.82 -6.18 -11.39
N TYR A 186 -10.21 -7.45 -11.49
CA TYR A 186 -9.39 -8.48 -12.14
C TYR A 186 -9.44 -8.46 -13.67
N ASP A 187 -10.27 -7.60 -14.28
CA ASP A 187 -10.14 -7.24 -15.69
C ASP A 187 -9.03 -6.19 -15.91
N ILE A 188 -8.57 -5.55 -14.81
CA ILE A 188 -7.48 -4.56 -14.85
C ILE A 188 -6.11 -5.23 -14.70
N TYR A 189 -5.98 -6.20 -13.81
CA TYR A 189 -4.75 -6.97 -13.58
C TYR A 189 -5.10 -8.43 -13.25
N PRO A 190 -4.20 -9.39 -13.56
CA PRO A 190 -4.51 -10.81 -13.33
C PRO A 190 -4.68 -11.08 -11.83
N ASN A 191 -5.53 -12.05 -11.52
CA ASN A 191 -5.60 -12.60 -10.17
C ASN A 191 -4.55 -13.70 -10.00
N ASP A 192 -4.02 -13.85 -8.79
CA ASP A 192 -3.16 -14.98 -8.47
C ASP A 192 -4.02 -16.27 -8.46
N PRO A 193 -3.61 -17.33 -9.18
CA PRO A 193 -4.35 -18.59 -9.21
C PRO A 193 -4.67 -19.16 -7.83
N GLU A 194 -3.80 -18.99 -6.85
CA GLU A 194 -4.04 -19.47 -5.48
C GLU A 194 -5.20 -18.76 -4.78
N ILE A 195 -5.52 -17.52 -5.14
CA ILE A 195 -6.70 -16.82 -4.59
C ILE A 195 -7.98 -17.34 -5.22
N VAL A 196 -7.93 -17.76 -6.50
CA VAL A 196 -9.11 -18.33 -7.18
C VAL A 196 -9.50 -19.65 -6.52
N GLU A 197 -8.52 -20.45 -6.13
CA GLU A 197 -8.74 -21.75 -5.47
C GLU A 197 -9.12 -21.60 -3.99
N LYS A 198 -8.65 -20.58 -3.33
CA LYS A 198 -8.95 -20.29 -1.92
C LYS A 198 -9.61 -18.92 -1.82
N PRO A 199 -10.94 -18.82 -1.67
CA PRO A 199 -11.65 -17.53 -1.60
C PRO A 199 -11.37 -16.78 -0.27
N ILE A 200 -10.10 -16.58 0.06
CA ILE A 200 -9.65 -15.98 1.32
C ILE A 200 -9.97 -14.49 1.36
N MET A 201 -9.98 -13.81 0.19
CA MET A 201 -10.27 -12.39 0.09
C MET A 201 -11.76 -12.04 -0.02
N THR A 202 -12.65 -13.05 -0.08
CA THR A 202 -14.10 -12.83 -0.21
C THR A 202 -14.86 -12.83 1.11
N LYS A 203 -14.22 -13.24 2.21
CA LYS A 203 -14.81 -13.18 3.56
C LYS A 203 -14.19 -12.04 4.34
N SER A 204 -14.71 -10.83 4.19
CA SER A 204 -14.52 -9.84 5.23
C SER A 204 -15.32 -10.28 6.46
N GLU A 205 -14.73 -10.23 7.63
CA GLU A 205 -15.43 -10.48 8.91
C GLU A 205 -16.61 -9.51 9.14
N HIS A 206 -16.77 -8.50 8.27
CA HIS A 206 -17.70 -7.39 8.40
C HIS A 206 -18.63 -7.21 7.20
N GLY A 207 -19.04 -8.28 6.52
CA GLY A 207 -20.21 -8.30 5.61
C GLY A 207 -20.20 -7.24 4.49
N ALA A 208 -20.55 -7.68 3.35
CA ALA A 208 -21.41 -7.02 2.38
C ALA A 208 -20.91 -5.90 1.44
N ASP A 209 -19.82 -5.16 1.63
CA ASP A 209 -19.44 -4.13 0.66
C ASP A 209 -18.04 -4.31 0.07
N ASP A 210 -17.78 -5.50 -0.46
CA ASP A 210 -16.61 -5.72 -1.30
C ASP A 210 -16.80 -4.98 -2.63
N VAL A 211 -16.23 -3.78 -2.72
CA VAL A 211 -16.16 -3.07 -3.99
C VAL A 211 -15.11 -3.78 -4.86
N PHE A 212 -15.54 -4.84 -5.55
CA PHE A 212 -14.71 -5.51 -6.56
C PHE A 212 -14.67 -4.73 -7.87
N ASP A 213 -15.65 -3.86 -8.08
CA ASP A 213 -15.75 -2.99 -9.24
C ASP A 213 -15.10 -1.65 -8.94
N VAL A 214 -14.27 -1.21 -9.86
CA VAL A 214 -13.61 0.10 -9.80
C VAL A 214 -14.01 0.94 -11.02
N ASP A 215 -14.01 2.24 -10.84
CA ASP A 215 -14.23 3.19 -11.91
C ASP A 215 -13.13 3.06 -12.98
N MET A 216 -13.49 2.87 -14.23
CA MET A 216 -12.55 2.78 -15.37
C MET A 216 -11.64 4.02 -15.49
N ALA A 217 -12.12 5.17 -15.04
CA ALA A 217 -11.30 6.38 -14.93
C ALA A 217 -10.14 6.23 -13.92
N SER A 218 -10.19 5.24 -13.02
CA SER A 218 -9.09 4.88 -12.13
C SER A 218 -7.90 4.31 -12.91
N VAL A 219 -8.16 3.52 -13.95
CA VAL A 219 -7.12 2.98 -14.83
C VAL A 219 -6.40 4.11 -15.57
N ASP A 220 -7.15 5.07 -16.11
CA ASP A 220 -6.61 6.26 -16.77
C ASP A 220 -5.76 7.11 -15.79
N ALA A 221 -6.15 7.20 -14.52
CA ALA A 221 -5.35 7.86 -13.49
C ALA A 221 -4.06 7.07 -13.15
N CYS A 222 -4.13 5.74 -13.12
CA CYS A 222 -2.94 4.90 -12.90
C CYS A 222 -1.90 5.09 -14.02
N PHE A 223 -2.29 5.28 -15.28
CA PHE A 223 -1.33 5.54 -16.38
C PHE A 223 -0.45 6.75 -16.12
N ARG A 224 -0.95 7.74 -15.37
CA ARG A 224 -0.23 8.98 -15.03
C ARG A 224 0.51 8.90 -13.70
N PHE A 225 0.37 7.81 -12.95
CA PHE A 225 1.07 7.64 -11.68
C PHE A 225 2.47 7.08 -11.91
N LYS A 226 3.49 7.85 -11.57
CA LYS A 226 4.90 7.61 -11.87
C LYS A 226 5.76 7.86 -10.62
N ALA A 227 5.58 7.07 -9.57
CA ALA A 227 6.38 7.20 -8.34
C ALA A 227 7.87 6.93 -8.57
N ASP A 228 8.21 6.12 -9.58
CA ASP A 228 9.59 5.86 -9.96
C ASP A 228 10.33 7.07 -10.58
N TRP A 229 9.59 8.14 -10.96
CA TRP A 229 10.20 9.39 -11.45
C TRP A 229 10.72 10.29 -10.33
N VAL A 230 10.32 10.00 -9.10
CA VAL A 230 10.65 10.84 -7.93
C VAL A 230 11.35 10.05 -6.82
N VAL A 231 11.63 8.77 -7.04
CA VAL A 231 12.22 7.89 -6.03
C VAL A 231 13.63 8.33 -5.59
N ASP A 232 14.40 8.97 -6.46
CA ASP A 232 15.73 9.52 -6.19
C ASP A 232 15.70 10.65 -5.15
N ARG A 233 14.57 11.37 -5.02
CA ARG A 233 14.37 12.45 -4.03
C ARG A 233 14.31 11.95 -2.58
N ILE A 234 14.13 10.65 -2.37
CA ILE A 234 14.08 10.09 -1.01
C ILE A 234 15.47 10.12 -0.38
N ALA A 235 16.52 9.92 -1.17
CA ALA A 235 17.89 9.96 -0.65
C ALA A 235 18.20 11.30 0.06
N PRO A 236 18.96 11.28 1.18
CA PRO A 236 19.68 10.14 1.77
C PRO A 236 18.86 9.31 2.77
N ARG A 237 17.52 9.37 2.74
CA ARG A 237 16.66 8.56 3.59
C ARG A 237 16.56 7.11 3.05
N PRO A 238 16.60 6.09 3.93
CA PRO A 238 16.72 4.69 3.54
C PRO A 238 15.44 4.13 2.92
N VAL A 239 15.58 3.31 1.86
CA VAL A 239 14.48 2.62 1.18
C VAL A 239 14.75 1.12 1.09
N LEU A 240 13.85 0.30 1.63
CA LEU A 240 13.85 -1.15 1.46
C LEU A 240 12.77 -1.56 0.44
N PHE A 241 13.16 -2.38 -0.53
CA PHE A 241 12.25 -2.99 -1.48
C PHE A 241 12.20 -4.50 -1.28
N PHE A 242 11.00 -5.07 -1.37
CA PHE A 242 10.80 -6.51 -1.55
C PHE A 242 10.26 -6.77 -2.94
N VAL A 243 10.74 -7.84 -3.56
CA VAL A 243 10.26 -8.34 -4.85
C VAL A 243 9.97 -9.84 -4.74
N ALA A 244 8.81 -10.29 -5.22
CA ALA A 244 8.45 -11.70 -5.27
C ALA A 244 8.79 -12.26 -6.66
N GLU A 245 9.56 -13.36 -6.70
CA GLU A 245 10.16 -13.90 -7.94
C GLU A 245 9.13 -14.28 -9.01
N TYR A 246 8.00 -14.88 -8.60
CA TYR A 246 6.94 -15.35 -9.50
C TYR A 246 5.67 -14.49 -9.43
N ASP A 247 5.83 -13.22 -9.15
CA ASP A 247 4.71 -12.28 -9.07
C ASP A 247 4.15 -11.96 -10.45
N ILE A 248 2.93 -12.44 -10.73
CA ILE A 248 2.21 -12.14 -11.97
C ILE A 248 1.28 -10.92 -11.84
N MET A 249 0.99 -10.49 -10.62
CA MET A 249 0.15 -9.32 -10.35
C MET A 249 0.95 -8.02 -10.39
N VAL A 250 2.19 -8.06 -9.87
CA VAL A 250 3.18 -6.98 -9.97
C VAL A 250 4.51 -7.60 -10.40
N PRO A 251 4.74 -7.76 -11.72
CA PRO A 251 5.93 -8.42 -12.22
C PRO A 251 7.22 -7.84 -11.62
N PRO A 252 8.23 -8.68 -11.31
CA PRO A 252 9.49 -8.27 -10.66
C PRO A 252 10.15 -7.07 -11.30
N ASP A 253 10.11 -6.96 -12.63
CA ASP A 253 10.70 -5.84 -13.38
C ASP A 253 10.14 -4.47 -12.95
N GLU A 254 8.90 -4.43 -12.46
CA GLU A 254 8.28 -3.18 -11.96
C GLU A 254 9.04 -2.62 -10.75
N VAL A 255 9.40 -3.49 -9.81
CA VAL A 255 10.15 -3.13 -8.61
C VAL A 255 11.63 -2.89 -8.94
N ILE A 256 12.23 -3.77 -9.76
CA ILE A 256 13.66 -3.71 -10.12
C ILE A 256 14.00 -2.41 -10.84
N GLU A 257 13.17 -1.97 -11.79
CA GLU A 257 13.38 -0.72 -12.52
C GLU A 257 13.34 0.50 -11.59
N THR A 258 12.48 0.48 -10.59
CA THR A 258 12.41 1.55 -9.59
C THR A 258 13.60 1.51 -8.65
N PHE A 259 14.02 0.32 -8.20
CA PHE A 259 15.21 0.15 -7.37
C PHE A 259 16.47 0.69 -8.04
N LYS A 260 16.63 0.50 -9.36
CA LYS A 260 17.77 1.05 -10.13
C LYS A 260 17.84 2.59 -10.05
N LYS A 261 16.70 3.27 -10.04
CA LYS A 261 16.58 4.74 -9.96
C LYS A 261 16.71 5.29 -8.55
N CYS A 262 16.45 4.49 -7.53
CA CYS A 262 16.50 4.92 -6.13
C CYS A 262 17.94 5.24 -5.72
N GLY A 263 18.12 6.36 -4.97
CA GLY A 263 19.39 6.72 -4.37
C GLY A 263 19.73 5.90 -3.10
N GLU A 264 20.96 6.03 -2.63
CA GLU A 264 21.42 5.37 -1.39
C GLU A 264 20.98 6.13 -0.13
N PRO A 265 20.80 5.43 1.01
CA PRO A 265 20.91 3.98 1.20
C PRO A 265 19.65 3.24 0.73
N LYS A 266 19.84 2.15 0.02
CA LYS A 266 18.75 1.28 -0.46
C LYS A 266 19.09 -0.20 -0.30
N LYS A 267 18.05 -1.03 -0.16
CA LYS A 267 18.18 -2.49 -0.10
C LYS A 267 17.07 -3.14 -0.92
N LEU A 268 17.40 -4.19 -1.66
CA LEU A 268 16.44 -5.07 -2.35
C LEU A 268 16.51 -6.46 -1.73
N ILE A 269 15.37 -7.02 -1.37
CA ILE A 269 15.23 -8.41 -0.92
C ILE A 269 14.36 -9.15 -1.92
N GLU A 270 14.94 -10.14 -2.57
CA GLU A 270 14.23 -11.05 -3.46
C GLU A 270 13.65 -12.22 -2.65
N LEU A 271 12.34 -12.39 -2.73
CA LEU A 271 11.60 -13.50 -2.14
C LEU A 271 11.52 -14.63 -3.16
N ARG A 272 12.52 -15.51 -3.13
CA ARG A 272 12.63 -16.62 -4.10
C ARG A 272 11.50 -17.61 -3.93
N GLY A 273 10.91 -18.05 -5.05
CA GLY A 273 9.75 -18.93 -5.06
C GLY A 273 8.44 -18.26 -4.68
N ALA A 274 8.46 -16.97 -4.28
CA ALA A 274 7.28 -16.26 -3.85
C ALA A 274 6.42 -15.78 -5.04
N ARG A 275 5.11 -15.79 -4.83
CA ARG A 275 4.09 -15.10 -5.63
C ARG A 275 3.61 -13.85 -4.88
N HIS A 276 2.78 -13.02 -5.52
CA HIS A 276 2.27 -11.78 -4.92
C HIS A 276 1.64 -11.97 -3.53
N ASN A 277 0.84 -13.01 -3.38
CA ASN A 277 0.11 -13.23 -2.12
C ASN A 277 0.97 -13.78 -0.99
N HIS A 278 2.16 -14.29 -1.27
CA HIS A 278 3.08 -14.78 -0.25
C HIS A 278 3.72 -13.66 0.60
N ILE A 279 3.53 -12.39 0.20
CA ILE A 279 3.93 -11.23 1.03
C ILE A 279 2.93 -10.91 2.16
N TYR A 280 1.80 -11.63 2.22
CA TYR A 280 0.75 -11.47 3.24
C TYR A 280 0.65 -12.69 4.15
N GLU A 281 0.26 -12.48 5.41
CA GLU A 281 0.16 -13.58 6.41
C GLU A 281 -0.89 -14.61 6.05
N PHE A 282 -1.99 -14.21 5.41
CA PHE A 282 -3.06 -15.14 5.04
C PHE A 282 -2.61 -16.27 4.11
N SER A 283 -1.45 -16.15 3.49
CA SER A 283 -0.84 -17.22 2.69
C SER A 283 -0.13 -18.28 3.54
N ASP A 284 0.00 -18.03 4.87
CA ASP A 284 0.79 -18.86 5.81
C ASP A 284 2.20 -19.18 5.28
N SER A 285 2.84 -18.17 4.68
CA SER A 285 4.13 -18.35 4.01
C SER A 285 5.31 -17.88 4.86
N GLU A 286 6.42 -18.58 4.74
CA GLU A 286 7.70 -18.13 5.32
C GLU A 286 8.17 -16.80 4.74
N HIS A 287 7.68 -16.45 3.53
CA HIS A 287 7.99 -15.18 2.88
C HIS A 287 7.38 -13.99 3.64
N PHE A 288 6.13 -14.12 4.15
CA PHE A 288 5.57 -13.08 5.01
C PHE A 288 6.41 -12.88 6.28
N LYS A 289 6.88 -13.96 6.91
CA LYS A 289 7.76 -13.84 8.07
C LYS A 289 9.04 -13.06 7.75
N THR A 290 9.62 -13.32 6.58
CA THR A 290 10.78 -12.57 6.07
C THR A 290 10.43 -11.09 5.87
N VAL A 291 9.32 -10.78 5.18
CA VAL A 291 8.85 -9.40 4.98
C VAL A 291 8.66 -8.69 6.32
N ALA A 292 7.96 -9.32 7.28
CA ALA A 292 7.66 -8.73 8.57
C ALA A 292 8.94 -8.48 9.41
N THR A 293 9.82 -9.47 9.48
CA THR A 293 11.07 -9.39 10.27
C THR A 293 12.05 -8.36 9.71
N GLU A 294 12.27 -8.37 8.38
CA GLU A 294 13.18 -7.44 7.71
C GLU A 294 12.63 -6.00 7.75
N THR A 295 11.30 -5.83 7.61
CA THR A 295 10.65 -4.53 7.77
C THR A 295 10.84 -3.97 9.18
N ALA A 296 10.61 -4.78 10.22
CA ALA A 296 10.80 -4.36 11.60
C ALA A 296 12.28 -4.03 11.89
N ALA A 297 13.21 -4.84 11.38
CA ALA A 297 14.65 -4.59 11.50
C ALA A 297 15.07 -3.30 10.80
N TRP A 298 14.54 -3.05 9.60
CA TRP A 298 14.78 -1.81 8.85
C TRP A 298 14.35 -0.58 9.64
N PHE A 299 13.10 -0.56 10.08
CA PHE A 299 12.58 0.56 10.88
C PHE A 299 13.31 0.72 12.21
N ARG A 300 13.72 -0.36 12.88
CA ARG A 300 14.51 -0.26 14.13
C ARG A 300 15.88 0.37 13.90
N THR A 301 16.46 0.19 12.71
CA THR A 301 17.77 0.74 12.39
C THR A 301 17.70 2.24 12.07
N TYR A 302 16.59 2.70 11.50
CA TYR A 302 16.52 4.03 10.90
C TYR A 302 15.48 4.97 11.54
N LEU A 303 14.66 4.47 12.45
CA LEU A 303 13.75 5.25 13.29
C LEU A 303 14.19 5.21 14.75
#